data_c1257c5fb0d7bf11f8759fa7587633a7
#
_entry.id   c1257c5fb0d7bf11f8759fa7587633a7
#
_cell.length_a   1.000
_cell.length_b   1.000
_cell.length_c   1.000
_cell.angle_alpha   90.00
_cell.angle_beta   90.00
_cell.angle_gamma   90.00
#
_symmetry.space_group_name_H-M   'P 1'
#
loop_
_entity.id
_entity.type
_entity.pdbx_description
1 polymer ?
#
loop_
_entity_poly.entity_id
_entity_poly.type
_entity_poly.pdbx_seq_one_letter_code
_entity_poly.pdbx_strand_id
1 'polypeptide(L)'
;MTTLAQLPPDSRAVVASLPHSRGLAERLIALGLTPGVEVHVLQNRGHGPLIVEVRGARVALGRGQAERVDVEPASQPTTAGG
;
A
#
# COMPACT_ATOMS: atom_id res chain seq x y z
N MET A 1 3.66 9.81 -9.58
CA MET A 1 2.80 9.04 -8.68
C MET A 1 3.58 7.87 -8.12
N THR A 2 3.37 7.54 -6.87
CA THR A 2 4.16 6.52 -6.21
C THR A 2 3.36 5.23 -6.11
N THR A 3 4.03 4.10 -6.29
CA THR A 3 3.38 2.82 -6.07
C THR A 3 3.80 2.26 -4.73
N LEU A 4 3.01 1.30 -4.25
CA LEU A 4 3.28 0.69 -2.97
C LEU A 4 4.67 0.05 -2.92
N ALA A 5 5.12 -0.51 -4.05
CA ALA A 5 6.42 -1.17 -4.10
C ALA A 5 7.59 -0.22 -3.92
N GLN A 6 7.37 1.08 -4.08
CA GLN A 6 8.44 2.06 -3.96
C GLN A 6 8.62 2.61 -2.55
N LEU A 7 7.78 2.21 -1.62
CA LEU A 7 7.83 2.75 -0.27
C LEU A 7 8.84 2.00 0.57
N PRO A 8 9.64 2.70 1.35
CA PRO A 8 10.57 2.02 2.25
C PRO A 8 9.84 1.42 3.45
N PRO A 9 10.50 0.53 4.20
CA PRO A 9 9.90 0.01 5.42
C PRO A 9 9.54 1.14 6.38
N ASP A 10 8.51 0.92 7.15
CA ASP A 10 7.96 1.86 8.12
C ASP A 10 7.26 3.06 7.51
N SER A 11 7.10 3.08 6.19
CA SER A 11 6.31 4.12 5.55
C SER A 11 4.83 3.88 5.74
N ARG A 12 4.06 4.95 5.71
CA ARG A 12 2.62 4.88 5.68
C ARG A 12 2.13 5.62 4.46
N ALA A 13 1.08 5.10 3.87
CA ALA A 13 0.52 5.70 2.67
C ALA A 13 -0.95 5.35 2.59
N VAL A 14 -1.65 6.07 1.73
CA VAL A 14 -3.07 5.84 1.49
C VAL A 14 -3.21 5.31 0.07
N VAL A 15 -3.99 4.25 -0.09
CA VAL A 15 -4.24 3.71 -1.42
C VAL A 15 -5.01 4.74 -2.22
N ALA A 16 -4.45 5.14 -3.36
CA ALA A 16 -5.07 6.14 -4.21
C ALA A 16 -5.91 5.48 -5.29
N SER A 17 -5.37 4.47 -5.95
CA SER A 17 -6.13 3.78 -6.99
C SER A 17 -5.60 2.37 -7.16
N LEU A 18 -6.42 1.54 -7.76
CA LEU A 18 -6.09 0.15 -8.05
C LEU A 18 -5.94 -0.03 -9.54
N PRO A 19 -5.28 -1.11 -9.98
CA PRO A 19 -5.13 -1.36 -11.40
C PRO A 19 -6.50 -1.62 -12.04
N HIS A 20 -6.57 -1.36 -13.35
CA HIS A 20 -7.79 -1.57 -14.09
C HIS A 20 -8.05 -3.04 -14.39
N SER A 21 -7.08 -3.90 -14.17
CA SER A 21 -7.25 -5.33 -14.36
C SER A 21 -8.23 -5.84 -13.31
N ARG A 22 -9.37 -6.33 -13.75
CA ARG A 22 -10.44 -6.71 -12.84
C ARG A 22 -9.99 -7.78 -11.85
N GLY A 23 -9.34 -8.83 -12.35
CA GLY A 23 -8.94 -9.92 -11.47
C GLY A 23 -7.97 -9.47 -10.39
N LEU A 24 -7.00 -8.62 -10.75
CA LEU A 24 -6.04 -8.14 -9.79
C LEU A 24 -6.69 -7.18 -8.81
N ALA A 25 -7.54 -6.28 -9.31
CA ALA A 25 -8.22 -5.34 -8.43
C ALA A 25 -9.07 -6.06 -7.41
N GLU A 26 -9.81 -7.08 -7.83
CA GLU A 26 -10.65 -7.83 -6.90
C GLU A 26 -9.81 -8.54 -5.84
N ARG A 27 -8.66 -9.07 -6.24
CA ARG A 27 -7.78 -9.73 -5.30
C ARG A 27 -7.25 -8.75 -4.27
N LEU A 28 -6.86 -7.55 -4.71
CA LEU A 28 -6.35 -6.54 -3.81
C LEU A 28 -7.43 -6.06 -2.85
N ILE A 29 -8.65 -5.89 -3.35
CA ILE A 29 -9.77 -5.49 -2.50
C ILE A 29 -10.04 -6.57 -1.45
N ALA A 30 -9.97 -7.83 -1.85
CA ALA A 30 -10.19 -8.93 -0.90
C ALA A 30 -9.13 -8.92 0.21
N LEU A 31 -7.96 -8.39 -0.05
CA LEU A 31 -6.92 -8.26 0.95
C LEU A 31 -7.08 -7.00 1.80
N GLY A 32 -8.05 -6.17 1.50
CA GLY A 32 -8.29 -4.95 2.25
C GLY A 32 -7.68 -3.70 1.64
N LEU A 33 -7.09 -3.81 0.45
CA LEU A 33 -6.42 -2.68 -0.19
C LEU A 33 -7.40 -1.92 -1.06
N THR A 34 -8.33 -1.23 -0.41
CA THR A 34 -9.31 -0.44 -1.13
C THR A 34 -8.86 1.02 -1.17
N PRO A 35 -9.30 1.78 -2.18
CA PRO A 35 -8.94 3.20 -2.22
C PRO A 35 -9.37 3.91 -0.95
N GLY A 36 -8.47 4.75 -0.45
CA GLY A 36 -8.72 5.49 0.78
C GLY A 36 -8.22 4.81 2.04
N VAL A 37 -7.82 3.53 1.97
CA VAL A 37 -7.34 2.84 3.15
C VAL A 37 -5.87 3.17 3.38
N GLU A 38 -5.49 3.27 4.64
CA GLU A 38 -4.08 3.50 4.99
C GLU A 38 -3.36 2.18 5.09
N VAL A 39 -2.15 2.13 4.54
CA VAL A 39 -1.28 0.96 4.63
C VAL A 39 0.03 1.36 5.30
N HIS A 40 0.58 0.42 6.06
CA HIS A 40 1.86 0.59 6.72
C HIS A 40 2.79 -0.49 6.19
N VAL A 41 3.87 -0.07 5.53
CA VAL A 41 4.84 -1.01 4.98
C VAL A 41 5.72 -1.51 6.10
N LEU A 42 5.68 -2.80 6.37
CA LEU A 42 6.46 -3.40 7.43
C LEU A 42 7.79 -3.93 6.91
N GLN A 43 7.81 -4.41 5.66
CA GLN A 43 9.01 -4.98 5.09
C GLN A 43 9.03 -4.74 3.59
N ASN A 44 10.13 -4.23 3.10
CA ASN A 44 10.36 -4.06 1.67
C ASN A 44 11.86 -4.03 1.44
N ARG A 45 12.39 -5.12 0.91
CA ARG A 45 13.83 -5.26 0.70
C ARG A 45 14.29 -4.77 -0.66
N GLY A 46 13.39 -4.20 -1.45
CA GLY A 46 13.72 -3.80 -2.81
C GLY A 46 13.54 -4.89 -3.83
N HIS A 47 13.35 -6.12 -3.39
CA HIS A 47 13.03 -7.26 -4.24
C HIS A 47 12.22 -8.24 -3.40
N GLY A 48 11.53 -9.16 -4.07
CA GLY A 48 10.68 -10.09 -3.38
C GLY A 48 9.42 -9.43 -2.84
N PRO A 49 8.65 -10.15 -2.04
CA PRO A 49 7.35 -9.65 -1.58
C PRO A 49 7.49 -8.54 -0.57
N LEU A 50 6.44 -7.73 -0.48
CA LEU A 50 6.29 -6.74 0.58
C LEU A 50 5.39 -7.30 1.66
N ILE A 51 5.65 -6.91 2.89
CA ILE A 51 4.74 -7.17 3.99
C ILE A 51 4.16 -5.84 4.41
N VAL A 52 2.84 -5.75 4.39
CA VAL A 52 2.16 -4.50 4.78
C VAL A 52 1.11 -4.81 5.83
N GLU A 53 0.77 -3.79 6.58
CA GLU A 53 -0.31 -3.89 7.54
C GLU A 53 -1.47 -3.04 7.06
N VAL A 54 -2.64 -3.65 7.00
CA VAL A 54 -3.87 -2.99 6.57
C VAL A 54 -4.94 -3.33 7.59
N ARG A 55 -5.50 -2.31 8.22
CA ARG A 55 -6.58 -2.49 9.20
C ARG A 55 -6.22 -3.49 10.29
N GLY A 56 -4.97 -3.48 10.69
CA GLY A 56 -4.51 -4.37 11.76
C GLY A 56 -4.11 -5.76 11.32
N ALA A 57 -4.25 -6.08 10.04
CA ALA A 57 -3.88 -7.39 9.53
C ALA A 57 -2.61 -7.28 8.68
N ARG A 58 -1.76 -8.27 8.78
CA ARG A 58 -0.56 -8.32 7.96
C ARG A 58 -0.86 -9.06 6.66
N VAL A 59 -0.41 -8.49 5.57
CA VAL A 59 -0.67 -9.02 4.25
C VAL A 59 0.66 -9.08 3.50
N ALA A 60 0.93 -10.21 2.87
CA ALA A 60 2.10 -10.35 1.99
C ALA A 60 1.65 -10.09 0.56
N LEU A 61 2.30 -9.15 -0.10
CA LEU A 61 2.00 -8.82 -1.49
C LEU A 61 3.18 -9.18 -2.36
N GLY A 62 2.91 -9.81 -3.50
CA GLY A 62 3.94 -9.96 -4.50
C GLY A 62 4.38 -8.60 -4.99
N ARG A 63 5.65 -8.50 -5.37
CA ARG A 63 6.16 -7.22 -5.84
C ARG A 63 5.41 -6.73 -7.07
N GLY A 64 5.07 -7.63 -7.99
CA GLY A 64 4.30 -7.24 -9.15
C GLY A 64 2.94 -6.66 -8.80
N GLN A 65 2.31 -7.20 -7.76
CA GLN A 65 1.05 -6.66 -7.28
C GLN A 65 1.24 -5.29 -6.66
N ALA A 66 2.29 -5.15 -5.84
CA ALA A 66 2.55 -3.89 -5.16
C ALA A 66 2.89 -2.78 -6.16
N GLU A 67 3.52 -3.12 -7.27
CA GLU A 67 3.85 -2.15 -8.30
C GLU A 67 2.62 -1.61 -9.02
N ARG A 68 1.48 -2.26 -8.85
CA ARG A 68 0.25 -1.87 -9.51
C ARG A 68 -0.70 -1.10 -8.59
N VAL A 69 -0.30 -0.88 -7.34
CA VAL A 69 -1.13 -0.13 -6.39
C VAL A 69 -0.56 1.27 -6.26
N ASP A 70 -1.32 2.25 -6.74
CA ASP A 70 -0.92 3.65 -6.62
C ASP A 70 -1.27 4.15 -5.24
N VAL A 71 -0.33 4.84 -4.61
CA VAL A 71 -0.51 5.34 -3.26
C VAL A 71 -0.10 6.80 -3.19
N GLU A 72 -0.57 7.45 -2.14
CA GLU A 72 -0.15 8.80 -1.78
C GLU A 72 0.40 8.76 -0.37
N PRO A 73 1.34 9.63 -0.03
CA PRO A 73 1.84 9.69 1.34
C PRO A 73 0.69 9.91 2.30
N ALA A 74 0.71 9.22 3.43
CA ALA A 74 -0.29 9.47 4.44
C ALA A 74 -0.13 10.90 4.92
N SER A 75 -1.26 11.58 5.04
CA SER A 75 -1.26 12.95 5.48
C SER A 75 -0.72 13.00 6.89
N GLN A 76 0.36 13.70 7.09
CA GLN A 76 0.83 13.93 8.42
C GLN A 76 -0.10 14.92 9.03
N PRO A 77 -0.65 14.59 10.16
CA PRO A 77 -1.39 15.61 10.86
C PRO A 77 -0.34 16.57 11.31
N THR A 78 -0.09 17.46 10.78
CA THR A 78 0.95 18.23 11.18
C THR A 78 0.73 19.00 12.31
N THR A 79 0.78 18.80 12.38
CA THR A 79 0.74 19.32 12.88
C THR A 79 0.81 19.94 13.29
N ALA A 80 0.76 20.10 13.25
CA ALA A 80 0.82 20.61 13.53
C ALA A 80 0.61 21.02 13.93
N GLY A 81 0.56 21.13 14.05
CA GLY A 81 0.46 21.51 14.36
C GLY A 81 0.16 21.48 14.48
N GLY A 82 0.16 21.29 14.27
CA GLY A 82 0.06 21.30 14.36
C GLY A 82 0.03 21.17 14.34
#